data_1a9b26ddee53583ff2b6037ab42530e9
#
_entry.id   1a9b26ddee53583ff2b6037ab42530e9
#
_cell.length_a   1.000
_cell.length_b   1.000
_cell.length_c   1.000
_cell.angle_alpha   90.00
_cell.angle_beta   90.00
_cell.angle_gamma   90.00
#
_symmetry.space_group_name_H-M   'P 1'
#
loop_
_entity.id
_entity.type
_entity.pdbx_description
1 polymer ?
#
loop_
_entity_poly.entity_id
_entity_poly.type
_entity_poly.pdbx_seq_one_letter_code
_entity_poly.pdbx_strand_id
1 'polypeptide(L)'
;MIITVDTGGTKTLVASFDEEKNPKHIIKFPTPKNVDQYIQRVANQIHLITNDKPIDAISVALPGVVKDGVAVWCQNLGWKNQPIGELLSRYFPHTPIFIANDANMAGLASMLRLPKPPRCGLYITLGTGVGTSLILNGNLHKELSDCEGGHMSLNYNGKITTWEEIAAGRVFQRIFGELSSDTPLEVWEEVANRIKAGLQPLIAFTQPDIVVIGGSVGVFTSYFSDILSGLLAENLPAAISVPKIISSPNPEEIVLYGCYDNAISQLTSN
;
A
#
# COMPACT_ATOMS: atom_id res chain seq x y z
N MET A 1 2.58 -23.82 4.10
CA MET A 1 2.73 -22.54 4.88
C MET A 1 3.01 -21.41 3.93
N ILE A 2 2.28 -20.29 4.01
CA ILE A 2 2.58 -19.09 3.21
C ILE A 2 3.43 -18.13 4.05
N ILE A 3 4.49 -17.63 3.43
CA ILE A 3 5.38 -16.60 3.99
C ILE A 3 5.09 -15.28 3.28
N THR A 4 4.98 -14.23 4.06
CA THR A 4 4.74 -12.87 3.57
C THR A 4 5.84 -11.93 4.03
N VAL A 5 6.22 -11.01 3.16
CA VAL A 5 7.24 -10.00 3.42
C VAL A 5 6.70 -8.63 3.04
N ASP A 6 6.68 -7.72 3.99
CA ASP A 6 6.39 -6.30 3.76
C ASP A 6 7.68 -5.50 3.87
N THR A 7 8.12 -4.92 2.76
CA THR A 7 9.36 -4.17 2.68
C THR A 7 9.09 -2.68 2.58
N GLY A 8 9.22 -2.00 3.68
CA GLY A 8 9.20 -0.53 3.69
C GLY A 8 10.58 0.09 3.48
N GLY A 9 10.62 1.41 3.30
CA GLY A 9 11.88 2.15 3.13
C GLY A 9 12.83 2.10 4.32
N THR A 10 12.34 1.82 5.53
CA THR A 10 13.11 1.82 6.79
C THR A 10 13.04 0.50 7.54
N LYS A 11 11.95 -0.23 7.43
CA LYS A 11 11.70 -1.49 8.14
C LYS A 11 11.14 -2.53 7.18
N THR A 12 11.50 -3.79 7.41
CA THR A 12 10.92 -4.97 6.74
C THR A 12 10.28 -5.85 7.78
N LEU A 13 9.08 -6.38 7.47
CA LEU A 13 8.39 -7.39 8.26
C LEU A 13 8.39 -8.70 7.48
N VAL A 14 8.63 -9.81 8.17
CA VAL A 14 8.47 -11.16 7.63
C VAL A 14 7.53 -11.92 8.55
N ALA A 15 6.52 -12.58 8.00
CA ALA A 15 5.54 -13.34 8.77
C ALA A 15 5.17 -14.65 8.08
N SER A 16 4.76 -15.65 8.87
CA SER A 16 3.97 -16.79 8.40
C SER A 16 2.50 -16.57 8.70
N PHE A 17 1.62 -17.28 7.99
CA PHE A 17 0.19 -17.26 8.28
C PHE A 17 -0.28 -18.60 8.81
N ASP A 18 -1.21 -18.57 9.79
CA ASP A 18 -1.88 -19.75 10.30
C ASP A 18 -3.07 -20.19 9.44
N GLU A 19 -3.75 -21.27 9.85
CA GLU A 19 -4.94 -21.81 9.17
C GLU A 19 -6.14 -20.85 9.27
N GLU A 20 -6.17 -19.97 10.30
CA GLU A 20 -7.20 -18.93 10.50
C GLU A 20 -6.89 -17.65 9.69
N LYS A 21 -5.84 -17.66 8.87
CA LYS A 21 -5.40 -16.55 8.02
C LYS A 21 -4.92 -15.32 8.80
N ASN A 22 -4.35 -15.53 9.99
CA ASN A 22 -3.73 -14.49 10.78
C ASN A 22 -2.20 -14.57 10.67
N PRO A 23 -1.50 -13.42 10.64
CA PRO A 23 -0.05 -13.42 10.66
C PRO A 23 0.49 -13.92 12.00
N LYS A 24 1.46 -14.81 11.94
CA LYS A 24 2.19 -15.39 13.07
C LYS A 24 3.69 -15.15 12.90
N HIS A 25 4.42 -15.30 13.98
CA HIS A 25 5.89 -15.20 13.97
C HIS A 25 6.40 -13.96 13.26
N ILE A 26 5.76 -12.79 13.48
CA ILE A 26 6.16 -11.55 12.82
C ILE A 26 7.55 -11.14 13.29
N ILE A 27 8.50 -11.08 12.37
CA ILE A 27 9.85 -10.59 12.61
C ILE A 27 10.02 -9.26 11.91
N LYS A 28 10.46 -8.24 12.66
CA LYS A 28 10.70 -6.89 12.17
C LYS A 28 12.17 -6.55 12.26
N PHE A 29 12.73 -5.99 11.18
CA PHE A 29 14.11 -5.54 11.15
C PHE A 29 14.29 -4.31 10.26
N PRO A 30 15.38 -3.52 10.44
CA PRO A 30 15.72 -2.42 9.54
C PRO A 30 15.97 -2.93 8.12
N THR A 31 15.40 -2.26 7.12
CA THR A 31 15.56 -2.64 5.71
C THR A 31 16.98 -2.35 5.22
N PRO A 32 17.78 -3.36 4.83
CA PRO A 32 19.07 -3.14 4.21
C PRO A 32 18.93 -2.42 2.87
N LYS A 33 19.74 -1.40 2.62
CA LYS A 33 19.74 -0.69 1.33
C LYS A 33 20.49 -1.45 0.24
N ASN A 34 21.50 -2.24 0.63
CA ASN A 34 22.18 -3.16 -0.30
C ASN A 34 21.28 -4.37 -0.56
N VAL A 35 21.06 -4.69 -1.84
CA VAL A 35 20.13 -5.74 -2.27
C VAL A 35 20.58 -7.12 -1.79
N ASP A 36 21.87 -7.45 -1.90
CA ASP A 36 22.35 -8.76 -1.49
C ASP A 36 22.19 -8.98 0.02
N GLN A 37 22.47 -7.95 0.82
CA GLN A 37 22.23 -7.98 2.27
C GLN A 37 20.75 -8.11 2.60
N TYR A 38 19.86 -7.43 1.84
CA TYR A 38 18.43 -7.56 1.98
C TYR A 38 17.96 -9.00 1.70
N ILE A 39 18.34 -9.56 0.55
CA ILE A 39 17.97 -10.93 0.15
C ILE A 39 18.45 -11.94 1.20
N GLN A 40 19.71 -11.86 1.61
CA GLN A 40 20.27 -12.73 2.64
C GLN A 40 19.53 -12.59 3.97
N ARG A 41 19.20 -11.35 4.37
CA ARG A 41 18.47 -11.09 5.61
C ARG A 41 17.07 -11.67 5.58
N VAL A 42 16.32 -11.43 4.49
CA VAL A 42 14.97 -11.99 4.30
C VAL A 42 15.01 -13.52 4.32
N ALA A 43 15.92 -14.13 3.54
CA ALA A 43 16.05 -15.58 3.49
C ALA A 43 16.35 -16.19 4.88
N ASN A 44 17.25 -15.59 5.64
CA ASN A 44 17.56 -16.03 6.99
C ASN A 44 16.35 -15.94 7.94
N GLN A 45 15.55 -14.87 7.84
CA GLN A 45 14.33 -14.76 8.66
C GLN A 45 13.28 -15.78 8.25
N ILE A 46 13.13 -16.05 6.97
CA ILE A 46 12.22 -17.11 6.49
C ILE A 46 12.64 -18.47 7.03
N HIS A 47 13.91 -18.84 6.96
CA HIS A 47 14.41 -20.11 7.54
C HIS A 47 14.13 -20.19 9.05
N LEU A 48 14.32 -19.10 9.80
CA LEU A 48 14.01 -19.06 11.23
C LEU A 48 12.53 -19.31 11.52
N ILE A 49 11.62 -18.69 10.75
CA ILE A 49 10.16 -18.83 10.92
C ILE A 49 9.70 -20.24 10.54
N THR A 50 10.24 -20.78 9.45
CA THR A 50 9.75 -22.05 8.89
C THR A 50 10.27 -23.25 9.64
N ASN A 51 11.48 -23.14 10.23
CA ASN A 51 12.16 -24.26 10.88
C ASN A 51 12.13 -25.53 9.99
N ASP A 52 12.53 -25.38 8.72
CA ASP A 52 12.58 -26.40 7.67
C ASP A 52 11.21 -27.01 7.28
N LYS A 53 10.09 -26.42 7.71
CA LYS A 53 8.76 -26.83 7.23
C LYS A 53 8.55 -26.41 5.77
N PRO A 54 7.75 -27.18 5.00
CA PRO A 54 7.45 -26.84 3.61
C PRO A 54 6.80 -25.46 3.46
N ILE A 55 7.26 -24.71 2.46
CA ILE A 55 6.72 -23.40 2.09
C ILE A 55 5.92 -23.58 0.80
N ASP A 56 4.63 -23.22 0.84
CA ASP A 56 3.75 -23.31 -0.33
C ASP A 56 3.96 -22.10 -1.27
N ALA A 57 4.22 -20.92 -0.71
CA ALA A 57 4.58 -19.72 -1.45
C ALA A 57 5.26 -18.68 -0.57
N ILE A 58 6.04 -17.80 -1.20
CA ILE A 58 6.58 -16.56 -0.61
C ILE A 58 6.01 -15.39 -1.40
N SER A 59 5.35 -14.44 -0.71
CA SER A 59 4.83 -13.23 -1.32
C SER A 59 5.48 -12.01 -0.68
N VAL A 60 6.09 -11.16 -1.52
CA VAL A 60 6.89 -10.00 -1.09
C VAL A 60 6.28 -8.72 -1.65
N ALA A 61 5.98 -7.80 -0.77
CA ALA A 61 5.61 -6.43 -1.13
C ALA A 61 6.84 -5.52 -1.10
N LEU A 62 6.98 -4.69 -2.12
CA LEU A 62 8.04 -3.70 -2.25
C LEU A 62 7.45 -2.31 -2.51
N PRO A 63 8.08 -1.22 -2.03
CA PRO A 63 7.65 0.13 -2.36
C PRO A 63 8.09 0.50 -3.79
N GLY A 64 7.26 1.25 -4.51
CA GLY A 64 7.53 1.75 -5.86
C GLY A 64 7.16 0.77 -6.97
N VAL A 65 7.75 0.93 -8.15
CA VAL A 65 7.36 0.20 -9.36
C VAL A 65 7.95 -1.19 -9.39
N VAL A 66 7.08 -2.20 -9.46
CA VAL A 66 7.43 -3.63 -9.52
C VAL A 66 6.83 -4.27 -10.76
N LYS A 67 7.64 -4.96 -11.57
CA LYS A 67 7.19 -5.66 -12.78
C LYS A 67 7.86 -7.03 -12.90
N ASP A 68 7.08 -8.07 -13.09
CA ASP A 68 7.52 -9.43 -13.36
C ASP A 68 8.66 -9.91 -12.41
N GLY A 69 8.49 -9.65 -11.10
CA GLY A 69 9.46 -10.03 -10.07
C GLY A 69 10.66 -9.10 -9.91
N VAL A 70 10.72 -7.99 -10.69
CA VAL A 70 11.81 -7.01 -10.70
C VAL A 70 11.35 -5.73 -9.98
N ALA A 71 12.14 -5.25 -9.02
CA ALA A 71 12.03 -3.92 -8.46
C ALA A 71 12.60 -2.91 -9.49
N VAL A 72 11.72 -2.40 -10.38
CA VAL A 72 12.13 -1.52 -11.48
C VAL A 72 12.63 -0.19 -10.94
N TRP A 73 11.90 0.36 -9.97
CA TRP A 73 12.26 1.62 -9.34
C TRP A 73 11.67 1.72 -7.93
N CYS A 74 12.53 1.64 -6.93
CA CYS A 74 12.19 1.75 -5.51
C CYS A 74 12.99 2.91 -4.92
N GLN A 75 12.49 4.14 -5.08
CA GLN A 75 13.22 5.37 -4.70
C GLN A 75 13.66 5.36 -3.24
N ASN A 76 12.79 4.96 -2.32
CA ASN A 76 13.05 4.93 -0.88
C ASN A 76 14.15 3.92 -0.47
N LEU A 77 14.44 2.95 -1.32
CA LEU A 77 15.48 1.93 -1.13
C LEU A 77 16.74 2.23 -1.95
N GLY A 78 16.65 3.12 -2.95
CA GLY A 78 17.72 3.38 -3.91
C GLY A 78 17.90 2.25 -4.93
N TRP A 79 16.89 1.36 -5.07
CA TRP A 79 16.97 0.21 -5.98
C TRP A 79 16.45 0.56 -7.36
N LYS A 80 17.17 0.06 -8.37
CA LYS A 80 16.78 0.20 -9.77
C LYS A 80 17.07 -1.11 -10.51
N ASN A 81 16.05 -1.65 -11.19
CA ASN A 81 16.10 -2.88 -11.97
C ASN A 81 16.72 -4.08 -11.20
N GLN A 82 16.28 -4.28 -9.93
CA GLN A 82 16.76 -5.38 -9.10
C GLN A 82 15.84 -6.60 -9.25
N PRO A 83 16.35 -7.76 -9.67
CA PRO A 83 15.56 -8.97 -9.92
C PRO A 83 15.28 -9.73 -8.61
N ILE A 84 14.49 -9.13 -7.72
CA ILE A 84 14.24 -9.63 -6.36
C ILE A 84 13.68 -11.05 -6.37
N GLY A 85 12.75 -11.35 -7.28
CA GLY A 85 12.17 -12.68 -7.41
C GLY A 85 13.23 -13.75 -7.75
N GLU A 86 14.09 -13.47 -8.74
CA GLU A 86 15.18 -14.37 -9.12
C GLU A 86 16.21 -14.54 -7.98
N LEU A 87 16.58 -13.45 -7.31
CA LEU A 87 17.53 -13.50 -6.22
C LEU A 87 17.03 -14.33 -5.03
N LEU A 88 15.75 -14.21 -4.68
CA LEU A 88 15.14 -15.04 -3.63
C LEU A 88 14.98 -16.51 -4.06
N SER A 89 14.70 -16.79 -5.33
CA SER A 89 14.56 -18.16 -5.83
C SER A 89 15.82 -18.99 -5.70
N ARG A 90 16.99 -18.37 -5.61
CA ARG A 90 18.28 -19.05 -5.34
C ARG A 90 18.32 -19.68 -3.94
N TYR A 91 17.58 -19.10 -2.98
CA TYR A 91 17.45 -19.63 -1.62
C TYR A 91 16.26 -20.60 -1.49
N PHE A 92 15.23 -20.45 -2.35
CA PHE A 92 13.99 -21.22 -2.31
C PHE A 92 13.63 -21.76 -3.70
N PRO A 93 14.45 -22.68 -4.29
CA PRO A 93 14.36 -23.05 -5.71
C PRO A 93 13.07 -23.80 -6.10
N HIS A 94 12.32 -24.34 -5.14
CA HIS A 94 11.10 -25.10 -5.37
C HIS A 94 9.85 -24.41 -4.83
N THR A 95 9.99 -23.14 -4.40
CA THR A 95 8.89 -22.37 -3.82
C THR A 95 8.46 -21.27 -4.78
N PRO A 96 7.18 -21.17 -5.15
CA PRO A 96 6.65 -20.03 -5.88
C PRO A 96 6.91 -18.71 -5.14
N ILE A 97 7.43 -17.71 -5.85
CA ILE A 97 7.74 -16.39 -5.28
C ILE A 97 6.99 -15.32 -6.07
N PHE A 98 6.16 -14.55 -5.36
CA PHE A 98 5.36 -13.47 -5.91
C PHE A 98 5.88 -12.13 -5.38
N ILE A 99 6.19 -11.21 -6.28
CA ILE A 99 6.65 -9.86 -5.93
C ILE A 99 5.61 -8.86 -6.41
N ALA A 100 5.18 -7.96 -5.53
CA ALA A 100 4.15 -6.97 -5.84
C ALA A 100 4.47 -5.60 -5.21
N ASN A 101 3.73 -4.57 -5.61
CA ASN A 101 3.80 -3.26 -4.98
C ASN A 101 3.06 -3.26 -3.63
N ASP A 102 3.58 -2.54 -2.63
CA ASP A 102 3.04 -2.48 -1.27
C ASP A 102 1.63 -1.84 -1.19
N ALA A 103 1.39 -0.76 -1.94
CA ALA A 103 0.07 -0.13 -1.99
C ALA A 103 -0.98 -1.05 -2.64
N ASN A 104 -0.58 -1.84 -3.65
CA ASN A 104 -1.46 -2.84 -4.26
C ASN A 104 -1.84 -3.95 -3.27
N MET A 105 -0.88 -4.44 -2.50
CA MET A 105 -1.16 -5.45 -1.47
C MET A 105 -2.06 -4.89 -0.37
N ALA A 106 -1.77 -3.68 0.10
CA ALA A 106 -2.63 -3.02 1.10
C ALA A 106 -4.05 -2.76 0.57
N GLY A 107 -4.19 -2.33 -0.68
CA GLY A 107 -5.46 -2.11 -1.34
C GLY A 107 -6.28 -3.40 -1.47
N LEU A 108 -5.66 -4.48 -1.98
CA LEU A 108 -6.29 -5.78 -2.11
C LEU A 108 -6.83 -6.27 -0.76
N ALA A 109 -5.98 -6.30 0.26
CA ALA A 109 -6.37 -6.73 1.59
C ALA A 109 -7.47 -5.88 2.21
N SER A 110 -7.40 -4.56 2.04
CA SER A 110 -8.41 -3.65 2.58
C SER A 110 -9.79 -3.90 1.97
N MET A 111 -9.87 -4.14 0.65
CA MET A 111 -11.13 -4.39 -0.04
C MET A 111 -11.71 -5.78 0.26
N LEU A 112 -10.87 -6.80 0.39
CA LEU A 112 -11.30 -8.17 0.73
C LEU A 112 -11.81 -8.31 2.18
N ARG A 113 -11.45 -7.39 3.07
CA ARG A 113 -11.91 -7.36 4.47
C ARG A 113 -13.16 -6.50 4.69
N LEU A 114 -13.72 -5.93 3.64
CA LEU A 114 -15.05 -5.33 3.68
C LEU A 114 -16.13 -6.41 3.72
N PRO A 115 -17.31 -6.14 4.31
CA PRO A 115 -18.42 -7.10 4.33
C PRO A 115 -18.83 -7.62 2.94
N LYS A 116 -18.63 -6.79 1.91
CA LYS A 116 -18.79 -7.13 0.50
C LYS A 116 -17.74 -6.37 -0.31
N PRO A 117 -16.98 -7.06 -1.17
CA PRO A 117 -16.04 -6.40 -2.08
C PRO A 117 -16.79 -5.38 -2.96
N PRO A 118 -16.26 -4.16 -3.10
CA PRO A 118 -16.86 -3.14 -3.96
C PRO A 118 -16.67 -3.50 -5.44
N ARG A 119 -17.52 -2.97 -6.31
CA ARG A 119 -17.30 -3.04 -7.77
C ARG A 119 -15.98 -2.36 -8.14
N CYS A 120 -15.75 -1.18 -7.56
CA CYS A 120 -14.53 -0.40 -7.72
C CYS A 120 -14.14 0.18 -6.36
N GLY A 121 -13.00 -0.23 -5.83
CA GLY A 121 -12.40 0.28 -4.60
C GLY A 121 -11.11 1.02 -4.91
N LEU A 122 -10.98 2.26 -4.45
CA LEU A 122 -9.73 3.02 -4.52
C LEU A 122 -9.06 2.99 -3.14
N TYR A 123 -7.84 2.48 -3.09
CA TYR A 123 -6.98 2.58 -1.92
C TYR A 123 -5.94 3.68 -2.12
N ILE A 124 -5.73 4.47 -1.10
CA ILE A 124 -4.62 5.43 -1.05
C ILE A 124 -3.83 5.23 0.25
N THR A 125 -2.52 5.24 0.17
CA THR A 125 -1.66 5.26 1.36
C THR A 125 -0.98 6.62 1.47
N LEU A 126 -1.09 7.24 2.65
CA LEU A 126 -0.49 8.53 2.98
C LEU A 126 0.56 8.30 4.06
N GLY A 127 1.79 8.01 3.62
CA GLY A 127 2.93 7.71 4.46
C GLY A 127 4.15 8.53 4.07
N THR A 128 5.31 7.91 3.90
CA THR A 128 6.52 8.56 3.35
C THR A 128 6.24 9.18 1.98
N GLY A 129 5.42 8.49 1.17
CA GLY A 129 4.91 8.94 -0.11
C GLY A 129 3.38 8.88 -0.17
N VAL A 130 2.84 8.97 -1.39
CA VAL A 130 1.45 8.69 -1.72
C VAL A 130 1.41 7.53 -2.70
N GLY A 131 0.96 6.37 -2.24
CA GLY A 131 0.68 5.22 -3.10
C GLY A 131 -0.82 5.10 -3.38
N THR A 132 -1.16 4.51 -4.52
CA THR A 132 -2.56 4.27 -4.91
C THR A 132 -2.74 2.86 -5.44
N SER A 133 -3.92 2.29 -5.25
CA SER A 133 -4.29 1.00 -5.85
C SER A 133 -5.77 0.98 -6.20
N LEU A 134 -6.10 0.41 -7.35
CA LEU A 134 -7.47 0.25 -7.82
C LEU A 134 -7.83 -1.24 -7.83
N ILE A 135 -8.84 -1.60 -7.05
CA ILE A 135 -9.32 -2.97 -6.89
C ILE A 135 -10.72 -3.10 -7.48
N LEU A 136 -10.88 -3.96 -8.47
CA LEU A 136 -12.15 -4.15 -9.17
C LEU A 136 -12.74 -5.53 -8.82
N ASN A 137 -13.97 -5.52 -8.27
CA ASN A 137 -14.67 -6.74 -7.85
C ASN A 137 -13.83 -7.64 -6.92
N GLY A 138 -13.05 -7.03 -6.03
CA GLY A 138 -12.16 -7.74 -5.10
C GLY A 138 -10.86 -8.27 -5.71
N ASN A 139 -10.52 -7.90 -6.96
CA ASN A 139 -9.33 -8.36 -7.65
C ASN A 139 -8.39 -7.20 -8.02
N LEU A 140 -7.10 -7.46 -7.90
CA LEU A 140 -6.05 -6.61 -8.46
C LEU A 140 -5.81 -7.03 -9.91
N HIS A 141 -6.09 -6.13 -10.85
CA HIS A 141 -5.85 -6.38 -12.28
C HIS A 141 -4.43 -5.98 -12.66
N LYS A 142 -3.73 -6.87 -13.38
CA LYS A 142 -2.33 -6.64 -13.79
C LYS A 142 -2.17 -5.32 -14.57
N GLU A 143 -3.15 -5.00 -15.40
CA GLU A 143 -3.18 -3.79 -16.24
C GLU A 143 -3.26 -2.49 -15.42
N LEU A 144 -3.70 -2.56 -14.17
CA LEU A 144 -3.86 -1.44 -13.25
C LEU A 144 -2.82 -1.43 -12.13
N SER A 145 -2.01 -2.49 -12.01
CA SER A 145 -1.03 -2.64 -10.92
C SER A 145 0.14 -1.65 -10.99
N ASP A 146 0.35 -1.03 -12.14
CA ASP A 146 1.42 -0.04 -12.37
C ASP A 146 0.93 1.42 -12.20
N CYS A 147 -0.33 1.62 -11.75
CA CYS A 147 -0.89 2.96 -11.58
C CYS A 147 -0.26 3.67 -10.38
N GLU A 148 0.44 4.76 -10.63
CA GLU A 148 1.16 5.57 -9.64
C GLU A 148 0.49 6.94 -9.46
N GLY A 149 -0.71 6.95 -8.86
CA GLY A 149 -1.52 8.19 -8.69
C GLY A 149 -0.82 9.27 -7.85
N GLY A 150 0.06 8.90 -6.92
CA GLY A 150 0.84 9.85 -6.13
C GLY A 150 1.77 10.73 -6.98
N HIS A 151 2.17 10.25 -8.17
CA HIS A 151 3.04 10.99 -9.10
C HIS A 151 2.26 11.85 -10.11
N MET A 152 0.93 11.92 -10.02
CA MET A 152 0.15 12.86 -10.85
C MET A 152 0.62 14.30 -10.63
N SER A 153 0.91 14.99 -11.74
CA SER A 153 1.23 16.42 -11.71
C SER A 153 -0.03 17.25 -11.58
N LEU A 154 -0.08 18.09 -10.58
CA LEU A 154 -1.22 18.95 -10.23
C LEU A 154 -0.78 20.40 -10.15
N ASN A 155 -1.70 21.32 -10.49
CA ASN A 155 -1.52 22.72 -10.14
C ASN A 155 -2.06 22.95 -8.72
N TYR A 156 -1.16 23.19 -7.78
CA TYR A 156 -1.50 23.50 -6.40
C TYR A 156 -0.94 24.88 -6.01
N ASN A 157 -1.83 25.80 -5.68
CA ASN A 157 -1.49 27.19 -5.35
C ASN A 157 -0.62 27.89 -6.44
N GLY A 158 -0.95 27.65 -7.73
CA GLY A 158 -0.23 28.24 -8.88
C GLY A 158 1.10 27.56 -9.23
N LYS A 159 1.48 26.48 -8.55
CA LYS A 159 2.69 25.71 -8.81
C LYS A 159 2.35 24.30 -9.28
N ILE A 160 3.00 23.87 -10.37
CA ILE A 160 2.93 22.47 -10.83
C ILE A 160 3.83 21.63 -9.91
N THR A 161 3.24 20.60 -9.30
CA THR A 161 3.92 19.67 -8.39
C THR A 161 3.21 18.32 -8.39
N THR A 162 3.81 17.26 -7.83
CA THR A 162 3.15 15.96 -7.70
C THR A 162 2.19 15.95 -6.51
N TRP A 163 1.17 15.09 -6.55
CA TRP A 163 0.28 14.92 -5.41
C TRP A 163 1.04 14.48 -4.15
N GLU A 164 2.06 13.65 -4.31
CA GLU A 164 2.92 13.23 -3.21
C GLU A 164 3.59 14.41 -2.49
N GLU A 165 4.05 15.43 -3.23
CA GLU A 165 4.62 16.66 -2.63
C GLU A 165 3.57 17.58 -1.99
N ILE A 166 2.29 17.31 -2.20
CA ILE A 166 1.18 18.03 -1.58
C ILE A 166 0.68 17.31 -0.32
N ALA A 167 0.48 15.98 -0.38
CA ALA A 167 -0.34 15.21 0.55
C ALA A 167 0.34 13.98 1.19
N ALA A 168 1.65 13.76 0.98
CA ALA A 168 2.34 12.67 1.70
C ALA A 168 2.42 12.96 3.21
N GLY A 169 2.39 11.91 4.03
CA GLY A 169 2.51 12.03 5.48
C GLY A 169 3.77 12.76 5.93
N ARG A 170 4.91 12.55 5.24
CA ARG A 170 6.14 13.33 5.46
C ARG A 170 5.97 14.84 5.24
N VAL A 171 5.07 15.22 4.33
CA VAL A 171 4.76 16.63 4.05
C VAL A 171 3.93 17.21 5.19
N PHE A 172 2.93 16.49 5.67
CA PHE A 172 2.15 16.91 6.83
C PHE A 172 3.01 17.02 8.07
N GLN A 173 3.88 16.05 8.34
CA GLN A 173 4.82 16.11 9.46
C GLN A 173 5.74 17.33 9.39
N ARG A 174 6.22 17.70 8.20
CA ARG A 174 7.07 18.89 8.00
C ARG A 174 6.32 20.19 8.23
N ILE A 175 5.04 20.27 7.87
CA ILE A 175 4.25 21.52 7.92
C ILE A 175 3.59 21.69 9.28
N PHE A 176 3.01 20.64 9.85
CA PHE A 176 2.15 20.68 11.03
C PHE A 176 2.76 20.00 12.25
N GLY A 177 3.91 19.33 12.09
CA GLY A 177 4.45 18.46 13.14
C GLY A 177 3.76 17.08 13.15
N GLU A 178 3.85 16.41 14.30
CA GLU A 178 3.21 15.10 14.49
C GLU A 178 1.70 15.26 14.64
N LEU A 179 0.94 14.57 13.80
CA LEU A 179 -0.51 14.54 13.89
C LEU A 179 -0.95 13.62 15.04
N SER A 180 -1.96 14.06 15.79
CA SER A 180 -2.50 13.34 16.95
C SER A 180 -3.99 13.62 17.12
N SER A 181 -4.63 12.99 18.12
CA SER A 181 -6.02 13.30 18.52
C SER A 181 -6.23 14.77 18.91
N ASP A 182 -5.18 15.45 19.36
CA ASP A 182 -5.23 16.83 19.81
C ASP A 182 -4.90 17.85 18.70
N THR A 183 -4.71 17.38 17.48
CA THR A 183 -4.47 18.23 16.31
C THR A 183 -5.69 19.14 16.08
N PRO A 184 -5.50 20.48 15.95
CA PRO A 184 -6.59 21.42 15.75
C PRO A 184 -7.42 21.18 14.49
N LEU A 185 -8.69 21.57 14.50
CA LEU A 185 -9.62 21.40 13.38
C LEU A 185 -9.11 22.05 12.08
N GLU A 186 -8.53 23.23 12.17
CA GLU A 186 -8.00 23.98 11.03
C GLU A 186 -6.88 23.22 10.32
N VAL A 187 -6.11 22.41 11.07
CA VAL A 187 -5.09 21.53 10.48
C VAL A 187 -5.75 20.37 9.73
N TRP A 188 -6.82 19.79 10.30
CA TRP A 188 -7.57 18.74 9.61
C TRP A 188 -8.27 19.22 8.34
N GLU A 189 -8.75 20.48 8.34
CA GLU A 189 -9.30 21.12 7.13
C GLU A 189 -8.22 21.25 6.04
N GLU A 190 -7.02 21.69 6.40
CA GLU A 190 -5.92 21.79 5.42
C GLU A 190 -5.43 20.40 4.96
N VAL A 191 -5.35 19.40 5.86
CA VAL A 191 -5.06 18.00 5.51
C VAL A 191 -6.09 17.49 4.48
N ALA A 192 -7.38 17.67 4.74
CA ALA A 192 -8.46 17.27 3.84
C ALA A 192 -8.34 17.97 2.47
N ASN A 193 -8.06 19.28 2.47
CA ASN A 193 -7.93 20.06 1.23
C ASN A 193 -6.74 19.60 0.38
N ARG A 194 -5.61 19.24 0.99
CA ARG A 194 -4.44 18.68 0.30
C ARG A 194 -4.69 17.28 -0.25
N ILE A 195 -5.40 16.44 0.51
CA ILE A 195 -5.81 15.12 0.03
C ILE A 195 -6.77 15.26 -1.15
N LYS A 196 -7.76 16.16 -1.06
CA LYS A 196 -8.71 16.45 -2.12
C LYS A 196 -8.01 16.76 -3.46
N ALA A 197 -6.90 17.50 -3.45
CA ALA A 197 -6.24 17.94 -4.67
C ALA A 197 -5.94 16.81 -5.67
N GLY A 198 -5.53 15.64 -5.19
CA GLY A 198 -5.29 14.48 -6.06
C GLY A 198 -6.44 13.46 -6.03
N LEU A 199 -7.18 13.38 -4.93
CA LEU A 199 -8.28 12.43 -4.81
C LEU A 199 -9.45 12.77 -5.73
N GLN A 200 -9.79 14.06 -5.89
CA GLN A 200 -10.87 14.52 -6.74
C GLN A 200 -10.73 14.07 -8.21
N PRO A 201 -9.60 14.29 -8.90
CA PRO A 201 -9.43 13.78 -10.26
C PRO A 201 -9.45 12.25 -10.34
N LEU A 202 -8.94 11.53 -9.34
CA LEU A 202 -9.03 10.08 -9.30
C LEU A 202 -10.49 9.60 -9.15
N ILE A 203 -11.30 10.24 -8.29
CA ILE A 203 -12.73 9.93 -8.17
C ILE A 203 -13.46 10.21 -9.48
N ALA A 204 -13.20 11.35 -10.11
CA ALA A 204 -13.84 11.72 -11.38
C ALA A 204 -13.53 10.71 -12.49
N PHE A 205 -12.31 10.17 -12.52
CA PHE A 205 -11.84 9.21 -13.52
C PHE A 205 -12.30 7.77 -13.25
N THR A 206 -12.20 7.30 -11.99
CA THR A 206 -12.44 5.89 -11.64
C THR A 206 -13.84 5.62 -11.10
N GLN A 207 -14.53 6.63 -10.58
CA GLN A 207 -15.84 6.57 -9.93
C GLN A 207 -15.93 5.39 -8.93
N PRO A 208 -15.08 5.38 -7.89
CA PRO A 208 -15.03 4.27 -6.95
C PRO A 208 -16.26 4.26 -6.04
N ASP A 209 -16.70 3.06 -5.63
CA ASP A 209 -17.79 2.89 -4.65
C ASP A 209 -17.31 3.28 -3.23
N ILE A 210 -16.00 3.11 -3.00
CA ILE A 210 -15.36 3.37 -1.70
C ILE A 210 -13.91 3.81 -1.88
N VAL A 211 -13.46 4.71 -1.01
CA VAL A 211 -12.05 5.08 -0.84
C VAL A 211 -11.58 4.60 0.53
N VAL A 212 -10.49 3.84 0.55
CA VAL A 212 -9.84 3.41 1.79
C VAL A 212 -8.51 4.14 1.93
N ILE A 213 -8.31 4.80 3.08
CA ILE A 213 -7.10 5.57 3.36
C ILE A 213 -6.23 4.81 4.36
N GLY A 214 -5.01 4.49 3.97
CA GLY A 214 -3.98 3.86 4.79
C GLY A 214 -2.75 4.75 5.01
N GLY A 215 -1.68 4.12 5.50
CA GLY A 215 -0.45 4.83 5.88
C GLY A 215 -0.56 5.53 7.23
N SER A 216 0.49 6.28 7.61
CA SER A 216 0.55 6.95 8.91
C SER A 216 -0.53 8.01 9.12
N VAL A 217 -1.03 8.62 8.04
CA VAL A 217 -2.13 9.59 8.10
C VAL A 217 -3.49 8.89 8.12
N GLY A 218 -3.58 7.71 7.52
CA GLY A 218 -4.82 6.94 7.42
C GLY A 218 -5.44 6.54 8.76
N VAL A 219 -4.64 6.43 9.83
CA VAL A 219 -5.13 6.16 11.20
C VAL A 219 -6.00 7.29 11.73
N PHE A 220 -5.87 8.48 11.18
CA PHE A 220 -6.62 9.68 11.55
C PHE A 220 -7.79 9.99 10.61
N THR A 221 -8.17 9.08 9.73
CA THR A 221 -9.23 9.31 8.72
C THR A 221 -10.53 9.82 9.34
N SER A 222 -10.91 9.36 10.52
CA SER A 222 -12.12 9.81 11.23
C SER A 222 -12.14 11.31 11.59
N TYR A 223 -11.00 11.97 11.66
CA TYR A 223 -10.90 13.39 11.97
C TYR A 223 -11.13 14.29 10.76
N PHE A 224 -10.92 13.77 9.54
CA PHE A 224 -11.00 14.57 8.32
C PHE A 224 -11.94 14.00 7.23
N SER A 225 -12.46 12.78 7.37
CA SER A 225 -13.28 12.15 6.31
C SER A 225 -14.54 12.93 5.96
N ASP A 226 -15.24 13.49 6.97
CA ASP A 226 -16.45 14.27 6.74
C ASP A 226 -16.14 15.62 6.08
N ILE A 227 -15.05 16.26 6.51
CA ILE A 227 -14.54 17.50 5.89
C ILE A 227 -14.19 17.23 4.42
N LEU A 228 -13.41 16.17 4.16
CA LEU A 228 -13.00 15.77 2.83
C LEU A 228 -14.23 15.46 1.93
N SER A 229 -15.21 14.75 2.48
CA SER A 229 -16.46 14.43 1.77
C SER A 229 -17.25 15.68 1.40
N GLY A 230 -17.35 16.66 2.31
CA GLY A 230 -17.95 17.96 2.04
C GLY A 230 -17.23 18.72 0.91
N LEU A 231 -15.90 18.83 1.01
CA LEU A 231 -15.07 19.46 -0.01
C LEU A 231 -15.18 18.79 -1.38
N LEU A 232 -15.31 17.48 -1.43
CA LEU A 232 -15.50 16.72 -2.68
C LEU A 232 -16.90 16.98 -3.26
N ALA A 233 -17.95 17.00 -2.42
CA ALA A 233 -19.32 17.26 -2.86
C ALA A 233 -19.48 18.65 -3.48
N GLU A 234 -18.79 19.66 -2.96
CA GLU A 234 -18.81 21.02 -3.50
C GLU A 234 -18.07 21.16 -4.85
N ASN A 235 -17.09 20.29 -5.11
CA ASN A 235 -16.15 20.45 -6.23
C ASN A 235 -16.31 19.40 -7.35
N LEU A 236 -17.03 18.30 -7.09
CA LEU A 236 -17.35 17.29 -8.11
C LEU A 236 -18.62 17.70 -8.89
N PRO A 237 -18.71 17.38 -10.19
CA PRO A 237 -19.97 17.49 -10.92
C PRO A 237 -21.09 16.71 -10.25
N ALA A 238 -22.31 17.24 -10.26
CA ALA A 238 -23.49 16.63 -9.60
C ALA A 238 -23.79 15.17 -10.07
N ALA A 239 -23.30 14.78 -11.24
CA ALA A 239 -23.45 13.42 -11.77
C ALA A 239 -22.44 12.42 -11.17
N ILE A 240 -21.42 12.88 -10.41
CA ILE A 240 -20.40 12.04 -9.79
C ILE A 240 -20.65 11.96 -8.30
N SER A 241 -20.97 10.78 -7.81
CA SER A 241 -21.21 10.55 -6.40
C SER A 241 -19.90 10.61 -5.60
N VAL A 242 -19.93 11.23 -4.43
CA VAL A 242 -18.84 11.16 -3.47
C VAL A 242 -18.83 9.74 -2.87
N PRO A 243 -17.72 8.99 -3.00
CA PRO A 243 -17.62 7.66 -2.43
C PRO A 243 -17.55 7.71 -0.90
N LYS A 244 -17.90 6.60 -0.24
CA LYS A 244 -17.62 6.45 1.19
C LYS A 244 -16.12 6.46 1.43
N ILE A 245 -15.64 7.23 2.42
CA ILE A 245 -14.24 7.33 2.80
C ILE A 245 -14.05 6.69 4.17
N ILE A 246 -13.14 5.71 4.26
CA ILE A 246 -12.86 5.00 5.51
C ILE A 246 -11.35 4.79 5.72
N SER A 247 -10.96 4.51 6.97
CA SER A 247 -9.61 4.09 7.31
C SER A 247 -9.36 2.64 6.87
N SER A 248 -8.10 2.34 6.53
CA SER A 248 -7.64 0.96 6.31
C SER A 248 -7.72 0.15 7.61
N PRO A 249 -8.24 -1.09 7.58
CA PRO A 249 -8.16 -1.98 8.73
C PRO A 249 -6.70 -2.41 8.97
N ASN A 250 -6.30 -2.60 10.24
CA ASN A 250 -4.97 -3.09 10.64
C ASN A 250 -3.80 -2.39 9.88
N PRO A 251 -3.66 -1.07 9.95
CA PRO A 251 -2.79 -0.30 9.06
C PRO A 251 -1.30 -0.69 9.13
N GLU A 252 -0.85 -1.32 10.23
CA GLU A 252 0.55 -1.78 10.36
C GLU A 252 0.80 -3.12 9.64
N GLU A 253 -0.20 -3.97 9.48
CA GLU A 253 -0.06 -5.35 8.98
C GLU A 253 -0.81 -5.59 7.67
N ILE A 254 -1.59 -4.61 7.21
CA ILE A 254 -2.48 -4.79 6.04
C ILE A 254 -1.74 -5.28 4.79
N VAL A 255 -0.48 -4.88 4.60
CA VAL A 255 0.36 -5.33 3.49
C VAL A 255 0.65 -6.82 3.58
N LEU A 256 0.94 -7.35 4.79
CA LEU A 256 1.16 -8.79 5.01
C LEU A 256 -0.08 -9.60 4.64
N TYR A 257 -1.26 -9.10 5.03
CA TYR A 257 -2.53 -9.73 4.63
C TYR A 257 -2.71 -9.73 3.10
N GLY A 258 -2.36 -8.63 2.43
CA GLY A 258 -2.45 -8.55 0.97
C GLY A 258 -1.46 -9.48 0.27
N CYS A 259 -0.26 -9.62 0.80
CA CYS A 259 0.70 -10.62 0.34
C CYS A 259 0.13 -12.05 0.46
N TYR A 260 -0.53 -12.35 1.58
CA TYR A 260 -1.18 -13.63 1.78
C TYR A 260 -2.32 -13.87 0.77
N ASP A 261 -3.24 -12.90 0.64
CA ASP A 261 -4.39 -12.99 -0.27
C ASP A 261 -3.92 -13.14 -1.73
N ASN A 262 -2.88 -12.39 -2.13
CA ASN A 262 -2.26 -12.50 -3.44
C ASN A 262 -1.65 -13.88 -3.67
N ALA A 263 -0.90 -14.43 -2.71
CA ALA A 263 -0.31 -15.76 -2.82
C ALA A 263 -1.37 -16.85 -3.00
N ILE A 264 -2.46 -16.81 -2.22
CA ILE A 264 -3.59 -17.74 -2.36
C ILE A 264 -4.21 -17.64 -3.75
N SER A 265 -4.48 -16.42 -4.22
CA SER A 265 -5.07 -16.19 -5.55
C SER A 265 -4.19 -16.76 -6.67
N GLN A 266 -2.88 -16.53 -6.61
CA GLN A 266 -1.93 -17.01 -7.62
C GLN A 266 -1.79 -18.55 -7.61
N LEU A 267 -1.82 -19.19 -6.43
CA LEU A 267 -1.76 -20.63 -6.30
C LEU A 267 -3.03 -21.34 -6.80
N THR A 268 -4.18 -20.67 -6.71
CA THR A 268 -5.48 -21.24 -7.15
C THR A 268 -5.82 -20.96 -8.61
N SER A 269 -5.10 -20.04 -9.26
CA SER A 269 -5.32 -19.66 -10.66
C SER A 269 -4.45 -20.45 -11.65
N ASN A 270 -3.52 -21.27 -11.16
CA ASN A 270 -2.68 -22.20 -11.91
C ASN A 270 -3.19 -23.63 -11.73
#